data_1eed77fdee7cb06a9b11c08dbeacac47
#
_entry.id   1eed77fdee7cb06a9b11c08dbeacac47
#
_cell.length_a   1.000
_cell.length_b   1.000
_cell.length_c   1.000
_cell.angle_alpha   90.00
_cell.angle_beta   90.00
_cell.angle_gamma   90.00
#
_symmetry.space_group_name_H-M   'P 1'
#
loop_
_entity.id
_entity.type
_entity.pdbx_description
1 polymer ?
#
loop_
_entity_poly.entity_id
_entity_poly.type
_entity_poly.pdbx_seq_one_letter_code
_entity_poly.pdbx_strand_id
1 'polypeptide(L)'
;MSSNSTLSSLSGLRELSIAPGTVFIGPWADIDHDKFLIIAGVTVDRILVCSVMINSEINQYIRRRPRMLSCQVPLKSADYEFLSHDSFANCAQPIKAKLESFMVDEMKYCGQLNEADLTQVQERIIASGTLTVDEMNAFFLKKNSAPLAPELCEEP
;
A
#
# COMPACT_ATOMS: atom_id res chain seq x y z
N MET A 1 -19.18 30.49 -5.10
CA MET A 1 -18.83 30.11 -3.77
C MET A 1 -17.56 29.34 -3.71
N SER A 2 -16.69 29.80 -2.91
CA SER A 2 -15.39 29.18 -2.83
C SER A 2 -15.41 27.84 -2.09
N SER A 3 -16.45 27.58 -1.31
CA SER A 3 -16.44 26.33 -0.52
C SER A 3 -16.48 25.11 -1.41
N ASN A 4 -17.28 25.13 -2.47
CA ASN A 4 -17.31 23.98 -3.38
C ASN A 4 -15.99 23.80 -4.11
N SER A 5 -15.39 24.91 -4.55
CA SER A 5 -14.10 24.84 -5.20
C SER A 5 -13.05 24.27 -4.26
N THR A 6 -13.08 24.71 -2.99
CA THR A 6 -12.13 24.24 -2.01
C THR A 6 -12.27 22.74 -1.79
N LEU A 7 -13.49 22.27 -1.68
CA LEU A 7 -13.71 20.83 -1.48
C LEU A 7 -13.22 20.03 -2.66
N SER A 8 -13.47 20.52 -3.88
CA SER A 8 -12.98 19.83 -5.05
C SER A 8 -11.47 19.78 -5.09
N SER A 9 -10.81 20.88 -4.71
CA SER A 9 -9.36 20.93 -4.70
C SER A 9 -8.80 19.95 -3.67
N LEU A 10 -9.40 19.91 -2.48
CA LEU A 10 -8.93 19.00 -1.45
C LEU A 10 -9.11 17.54 -1.87
N SER A 11 -10.22 17.24 -2.52
CA SER A 11 -10.46 15.88 -3.01
C SER A 11 -9.42 15.49 -4.06
N GLY A 12 -9.11 16.40 -4.98
CA GLY A 12 -8.10 16.14 -6.00
C GLY A 12 -6.73 15.93 -5.41
N LEU A 13 -6.36 16.75 -4.41
CA LEU A 13 -5.07 16.60 -3.75
C LEU A 13 -4.99 15.28 -3.01
N ARG A 14 -6.08 14.87 -2.34
CA ARG A 14 -6.11 13.61 -1.64
C ARG A 14 -5.93 12.46 -2.62
N GLU A 15 -6.59 12.51 -3.74
CA GLU A 15 -6.44 11.44 -4.74
C GLU A 15 -5.01 11.36 -5.25
N LEU A 16 -4.37 12.51 -5.48
CA LEU A 16 -2.99 12.52 -5.96
C LEU A 16 -2.02 11.95 -4.94
N SER A 17 -2.36 12.03 -3.65
CA SER A 17 -1.47 11.50 -2.63
C SER A 17 -1.58 9.98 -2.50
N ILE A 18 -2.56 9.35 -3.13
CA ILE A 18 -2.70 7.91 -3.06
C ILE A 18 -1.79 7.30 -4.13
N ALA A 19 -0.60 6.93 -3.72
CA ALA A 19 0.44 6.43 -4.59
C ALA A 19 1.25 5.38 -3.82
N PRO A 20 2.02 4.55 -4.53
CA PRO A 20 2.83 3.55 -3.83
C PRO A 20 3.73 4.20 -2.79
N GLY A 21 3.71 3.65 -1.59
CA GLY A 21 4.47 4.14 -0.46
C GLY A 21 3.71 5.04 0.49
N THR A 22 2.58 5.57 0.06
CA THR A 22 1.78 6.44 0.93
C THR A 22 1.19 5.64 2.08
N VAL A 23 1.18 6.23 3.28
CA VAL A 23 0.64 5.60 4.47
C VAL A 23 -0.52 6.42 5.01
N PHE A 24 -1.63 5.74 5.27
CA PHE A 24 -2.83 6.34 5.85
C PHE A 24 -3.13 5.70 7.19
N ILE A 25 -3.85 6.42 8.04
CA ILE A 25 -4.38 5.86 9.27
C ILE A 25 -5.88 6.11 9.31
N GLY A 26 -6.64 5.11 9.72
CA GLY A 26 -8.08 5.26 9.82
C GLY A 26 -8.76 3.93 10.11
N PRO A 27 -10.09 3.95 10.16
CA PRO A 27 -10.86 2.74 10.39
C PRO A 27 -10.82 1.85 9.17
N TRP A 28 -10.82 0.55 9.40
CA TRP A 28 -10.78 -0.39 8.29
C TRP A 28 -11.55 -1.66 8.65
N ALA A 29 -12.51 -2.02 7.80
CA ALA A 29 -13.31 -3.22 7.94
C ALA A 29 -13.94 -3.31 9.34
N ASP A 30 -13.86 -4.46 9.97
CA ASP A 30 -14.49 -4.68 11.27
C ASP A 30 -13.53 -4.48 12.44
N ILE A 31 -12.38 -3.90 12.16
CA ILE A 31 -11.38 -3.67 13.21
C ILE A 31 -11.86 -2.52 14.08
N ASP A 32 -11.75 -2.70 15.39
CA ASP A 32 -12.36 -1.76 16.33
C ASP A 32 -11.48 -0.58 16.71
N HIS A 33 -10.33 -0.42 16.02
CA HIS A 33 -9.45 0.72 16.23
C HIS A 33 -8.83 1.09 14.90
N ASP A 34 -8.28 2.30 14.82
CA ASP A 34 -7.65 2.76 13.60
C ASP A 34 -6.41 1.93 13.29
N LYS A 35 -6.16 1.75 12.01
CA LYS A 35 -5.00 1.00 11.53
C LYS A 35 -4.20 1.86 10.57
N PHE A 36 -2.89 1.65 10.58
CA PHE A 36 -2.04 2.19 9.52
C PHE A 36 -2.12 1.26 8.32
N LEU A 37 -2.26 1.85 7.15
CA LEU A 37 -2.37 1.13 5.89
C LEU A 37 -1.38 1.72 4.90
N ILE A 38 -0.55 0.86 4.31
CA ILE A 38 0.42 1.26 3.29
C ILE A 38 -0.19 1.00 1.93
N ILE A 39 -0.14 1.97 1.06
CA ILE A 39 -0.49 1.77 -0.35
C ILE A 39 0.74 1.17 -1.03
N ALA A 40 0.66 -0.08 -1.46
CA ALA A 40 1.79 -0.75 -2.08
C ALA A 40 1.75 -0.63 -3.60
N GLY A 41 0.55 -0.56 -4.16
CA GLY A 41 0.41 -0.45 -5.61
C GLY A 41 -0.93 0.14 -5.98
N VAL A 42 -0.99 0.77 -7.16
CA VAL A 42 -2.20 1.41 -7.66
C VAL A 42 -2.33 1.04 -9.12
N THR A 43 -3.54 0.67 -9.54
CA THR A 43 -3.75 0.35 -10.95
C THR A 43 -3.64 1.63 -11.80
N VAL A 44 -3.31 1.44 -13.06
CA VAL A 44 -3.10 2.58 -13.96
C VAL A 44 -4.36 3.42 -14.09
N ASP A 45 -5.53 2.79 -14.11
CA ASP A 45 -6.80 3.51 -14.19
C ASP A 45 -7.19 4.15 -12.86
N ARG A 46 -6.41 3.92 -11.80
CA ARG A 46 -6.59 4.49 -10.48
C ARG A 46 -7.93 4.12 -9.85
N ILE A 47 -8.37 2.90 -10.10
CA ILE A 47 -9.60 2.41 -9.51
C ILE A 47 -9.32 1.53 -8.30
N LEU A 48 -8.26 0.70 -8.38
CA LEU A 48 -7.95 -0.25 -7.33
C LEU A 48 -6.58 -0.01 -6.74
N VAL A 49 -6.44 -0.35 -5.47
CA VAL A 49 -5.15 -0.31 -4.79
C VAL A 49 -4.88 -1.64 -4.13
N CYS A 50 -3.61 -1.94 -3.96
CA CYS A 50 -3.13 -3.04 -3.13
C CYS A 50 -2.51 -2.41 -1.89
N SER A 51 -2.99 -2.82 -0.73
CA SER A 51 -2.58 -2.21 0.53
C SER A 51 -2.20 -3.29 1.53
N VAL A 52 -1.42 -2.93 2.53
CA VAL A 52 -1.12 -3.83 3.65
C VAL A 52 -1.22 -3.06 4.95
N MET A 53 -1.58 -3.79 6.02
CA MET A 53 -1.69 -3.19 7.34
C MET A 53 -0.35 -3.20 8.05
N ILE A 54 -0.15 -2.22 8.92
CA ILE A 54 1.00 -2.19 9.82
C ILE A 54 0.52 -2.64 11.19
N ASN A 55 1.24 -3.61 11.76
CA ASN A 55 0.93 -4.13 13.09
C ASN A 55 2.11 -3.91 14.01
N SER A 56 1.82 -3.59 15.26
CA SER A 56 2.89 -3.38 16.24
C SER A 56 3.53 -4.70 16.67
N GLU A 57 2.83 -5.81 16.50
CA GLU A 57 3.33 -7.12 16.89
C GLU A 57 2.90 -8.14 15.87
N ILE A 58 3.68 -9.21 15.77
CA ILE A 58 3.32 -10.34 14.92
C ILE A 58 2.51 -11.31 15.78
N ASN A 59 1.27 -11.57 15.39
CA ASN A 59 0.39 -12.41 16.19
C ASN A 59 0.76 -13.89 16.07
N GLN A 60 0.15 -14.70 16.92
CA GLN A 60 0.45 -16.13 16.97
C GLN A 60 0.07 -16.85 15.69
N TYR A 61 -1.01 -16.43 15.07
CA TYR A 61 -1.43 -17.07 13.83
C TYR A 61 -0.33 -16.98 12.79
N ILE A 62 0.27 -15.80 12.65
CA ILE A 62 1.35 -15.57 11.69
C ILE A 62 2.63 -16.27 12.14
N ARG A 63 2.94 -16.21 13.45
CA ARG A 63 4.17 -16.81 13.97
C ARG A 63 4.24 -18.31 13.72
N ARG A 64 3.09 -18.96 13.69
CA ARG A 64 3.04 -20.41 13.49
C ARG A 64 3.08 -20.80 12.03
N ARG A 65 3.13 -19.85 11.11
CA ARG A 65 3.13 -20.10 9.68
C ARG A 65 4.36 -19.49 9.05
N PRO A 66 5.42 -20.31 8.85
CA PRO A 66 6.70 -19.76 8.37
C PRO A 66 6.59 -18.93 7.11
N ARG A 67 5.72 -19.33 6.17
CA ARG A 67 5.58 -18.57 4.95
C ARG A 67 4.99 -17.18 5.19
N MET A 68 4.01 -17.10 6.09
CA MET A 68 3.44 -15.81 6.44
C MET A 68 4.42 -14.96 7.24
N LEU A 69 5.15 -15.63 8.14
CA LEU A 69 6.13 -14.92 8.96
C LEU A 69 7.21 -14.29 8.09
N SER A 70 7.63 -14.98 7.05
CA SER A 70 8.67 -14.47 6.16
C SER A 70 8.21 -13.28 5.34
N CYS A 71 6.91 -13.02 5.30
CA CYS A 71 6.37 -11.88 4.56
C CYS A 71 6.04 -10.70 5.46
N GLN A 72 6.57 -10.67 6.67
CA GLN A 72 6.42 -9.52 7.56
C GLN A 72 7.64 -8.62 7.37
N VAL A 73 7.40 -7.35 7.02
CA VAL A 73 8.50 -6.40 6.76
C VAL A 73 8.65 -5.49 7.97
N PRO A 74 9.81 -5.52 8.64
CA PRO A 74 10.01 -4.63 9.79
C PRO A 74 10.10 -3.18 9.35
N LEU A 75 9.46 -2.33 10.11
CA LEU A 75 9.50 -0.88 9.90
C LEU A 75 9.94 -0.26 11.22
N LYS A 76 11.02 0.51 11.17
CA LYS A 76 11.61 1.07 12.39
C LYS A 76 11.01 2.43 12.69
N SER A 77 10.64 2.62 13.96
CA SER A 77 10.07 3.91 14.37
C SER A 77 11.06 5.04 14.18
N ALA A 78 12.35 4.75 14.22
CA ALA A 78 13.36 5.78 14.00
C ALA A 78 13.29 6.36 12.59
N ASP A 79 12.73 5.63 11.66
CA ASP A 79 12.63 6.06 10.26
C ASP A 79 11.31 6.77 9.94
N TYR A 80 10.32 6.70 10.83
CA TYR A 80 8.98 7.19 10.52
C TYR A 80 8.36 7.89 11.71
N GLU A 81 8.04 9.16 11.54
CA GLU A 81 7.45 9.94 12.62
C GLU A 81 6.09 9.42 13.04
N PHE A 82 5.36 8.81 12.12
CA PHE A 82 4.02 8.32 12.46
C PHE A 82 4.04 7.03 13.30
N LEU A 83 5.19 6.37 13.43
CA LEU A 83 5.28 5.16 14.23
C LEU A 83 5.83 5.49 15.62
N SER A 84 5.09 5.08 16.65
CA SER A 84 5.55 5.28 18.03
C SER A 84 6.49 4.17 18.49
N HIS A 85 6.51 3.05 17.78
CA HIS A 85 7.40 1.93 18.10
C HIS A 85 7.63 1.14 16.83
N ASP A 86 8.65 0.29 16.84
CA ASP A 86 8.96 -0.57 15.71
C ASP A 86 7.74 -1.44 15.40
N SER A 87 7.48 -1.64 14.13
CA SER A 87 6.25 -2.31 13.69
C SER A 87 6.56 -3.19 12.50
N PHE A 88 5.52 -3.84 11.97
CA PHE A 88 5.67 -4.79 10.86
C PHE A 88 4.57 -4.57 9.83
N ALA A 89 4.95 -4.51 8.56
CA ALA A 89 3.97 -4.49 7.47
C ALA A 89 3.59 -5.93 7.16
N ASN A 90 2.30 -6.22 7.21
CA ASN A 90 1.80 -7.58 7.00
C ASN A 90 1.60 -7.85 5.52
N CYS A 91 2.68 -8.21 4.84
CA CYS A 91 2.64 -8.46 3.41
C CYS A 91 2.14 -9.86 3.07
N ALA A 92 1.86 -10.68 4.08
CA ALA A 92 1.29 -12.01 3.86
C ALA A 92 -0.20 -11.94 3.55
N GLN A 93 -0.85 -10.84 3.90
CA GLN A 93 -2.29 -10.69 3.71
C GLN A 93 -2.60 -9.35 3.08
N PRO A 94 -2.20 -9.14 1.82
CA PRO A 94 -2.48 -7.87 1.15
C PRO A 94 -3.98 -7.68 0.94
N ILE A 95 -4.38 -6.43 0.94
CA ILE A 95 -5.77 -6.03 0.84
C ILE A 95 -5.97 -5.36 -0.51
N LYS A 96 -6.89 -5.88 -1.30
CA LYS A 96 -7.28 -5.25 -2.55
C LYS A 96 -8.53 -4.43 -2.28
N ALA A 97 -8.48 -3.15 -2.56
CA ALA A 97 -9.57 -2.25 -2.25
C ALA A 97 -9.72 -1.21 -3.34
N LYS A 98 -10.85 -0.54 -3.35
CA LYS A 98 -11.05 0.58 -4.26
C LYS A 98 -10.27 1.78 -3.75
N LEU A 99 -9.65 2.50 -4.67
CA LEU A 99 -8.90 3.69 -4.32
C LEU A 99 -9.78 4.69 -3.56
N GLU A 100 -11.05 4.80 -3.95
CA GLU A 100 -11.95 5.73 -3.28
C GLU A 100 -12.14 5.43 -1.80
N SER A 101 -11.84 4.20 -1.36
CA SER A 101 -11.92 3.88 0.07
C SER A 101 -10.93 4.69 0.89
N PHE A 102 -9.89 5.21 0.27
CA PHE A 102 -8.88 6.01 0.96
C PHE A 102 -9.13 7.50 0.82
N MET A 103 -10.21 7.88 0.16
CA MET A 103 -10.54 9.29 -0.04
C MET A 103 -11.55 9.82 0.96
N VAL A 104 -12.01 8.97 1.87
CA VAL A 104 -12.97 9.41 2.88
C VAL A 104 -12.26 10.19 3.97
N ASP A 105 -13.02 11.04 4.67
CA ASP A 105 -12.44 11.94 5.67
C ASP A 105 -11.80 11.21 6.83
N GLU A 106 -12.29 10.02 7.15
CA GLU A 106 -11.75 9.24 8.26
C GLU A 106 -10.36 8.70 7.98
N MET A 107 -9.97 8.58 6.71
CA MET A 107 -8.64 8.11 6.34
C MET A 107 -7.70 9.29 6.25
N LYS A 108 -6.70 9.33 7.12
CA LYS A 108 -5.79 10.46 7.22
C LYS A 108 -4.42 10.09 6.67
N TYR A 109 -3.89 10.93 5.81
CA TYR A 109 -2.51 10.78 5.34
C TYR A 109 -1.57 10.98 6.53
N CYS A 110 -0.59 10.09 6.69
CA CYS A 110 0.35 10.24 7.78
C CYS A 110 1.80 10.16 7.36
N GLY A 111 2.10 9.72 6.16
CA GLY A 111 3.49 9.71 5.76
C GLY A 111 3.74 8.89 4.52
N GLN A 112 5.02 8.64 4.27
CA GLN A 112 5.48 7.98 3.07
C GLN A 112 6.60 7.02 3.44
N LEU A 113 6.56 5.80 2.95
CA LEU A 113 7.67 4.87 3.12
C LEU A 113 8.86 5.35 2.31
N ASN A 114 10.06 5.10 2.81
CA ASN A 114 11.25 5.31 1.99
C ASN A 114 11.29 4.23 0.91
N GLU A 115 12.13 4.46 -0.08
CA GLU A 115 12.17 3.62 -1.26
C GLU A 115 12.57 2.18 -0.93
N ALA A 116 13.52 2.02 -0.01
CA ALA A 116 14.00 0.70 0.35
C ALA A 116 12.90 -0.14 1.01
N ASP A 117 12.16 0.48 1.93
CA ASP A 117 11.08 -0.24 2.61
C ASP A 117 9.93 -0.53 1.65
N LEU A 118 9.62 0.41 0.76
CA LEU A 118 8.56 0.17 -0.22
C LEU A 118 8.92 -1.02 -1.12
N THR A 119 10.17 -1.08 -1.57
CA THR A 119 10.61 -2.20 -2.39
C THR A 119 10.45 -3.52 -1.64
N GLN A 120 10.84 -3.54 -0.38
CA GLN A 120 10.68 -4.73 0.45
C GLN A 120 9.22 -5.15 0.56
N VAL A 121 8.34 -4.17 0.80
CA VAL A 121 6.91 -4.44 0.94
C VAL A 121 6.39 -5.06 -0.37
N GLN A 122 6.72 -4.47 -1.49
CA GLN A 122 6.24 -4.97 -2.77
C GLN A 122 6.76 -6.37 -3.06
N GLU A 123 8.04 -6.61 -2.79
CA GLU A 123 8.62 -7.92 -3.01
C GLU A 123 7.99 -8.99 -2.13
N ARG A 124 7.71 -8.65 -0.89
CA ARG A 124 7.11 -9.62 0.02
C ARG A 124 5.66 -9.91 -0.31
N ILE A 125 4.93 -8.92 -0.81
CA ILE A 125 3.58 -9.16 -1.28
C ILE A 125 3.60 -10.15 -2.44
N ILE A 126 4.50 -9.95 -3.38
CA ILE A 126 4.64 -10.86 -4.52
C ILE A 126 5.02 -12.25 -4.03
N ALA A 127 5.97 -12.33 -3.10
CA ALA A 127 6.42 -13.61 -2.57
C ALA A 127 5.36 -14.34 -1.77
N SER A 128 4.37 -13.63 -1.25
CA SER A 128 3.31 -14.25 -0.44
C SER A 128 2.45 -15.20 -1.26
N GLY A 129 2.41 -15.02 -2.57
CA GLY A 129 1.62 -15.90 -3.43
C GLY A 129 0.13 -15.67 -3.36
N THR A 130 -0.31 -14.57 -2.76
CA THR A 130 -1.74 -14.33 -2.61
C THR A 130 -2.34 -13.59 -3.79
N LEU A 131 -1.52 -12.93 -4.60
CA LEU A 131 -2.00 -12.24 -5.78
C LEU A 131 -1.82 -13.10 -7.02
N THR A 132 -2.77 -13.02 -7.94
CA THR A 132 -2.61 -13.66 -9.24
C THR A 132 -1.58 -12.91 -10.06
N VAL A 133 -1.12 -13.54 -11.15
CA VAL A 133 -0.19 -12.88 -12.06
C VAL A 133 -0.80 -11.59 -12.61
N ASP A 134 -2.07 -11.65 -12.99
CA ASP A 134 -2.74 -10.45 -13.50
C ASP A 134 -2.79 -9.35 -12.47
N GLU A 135 -3.06 -9.71 -11.22
CA GLU A 135 -3.08 -8.72 -10.14
C GLU A 135 -1.70 -8.12 -9.91
N MET A 136 -0.67 -8.94 -9.92
CA MET A 136 0.69 -8.44 -9.76
C MET A 136 1.06 -7.47 -10.85
N ASN A 137 0.70 -7.80 -12.09
CA ASN A 137 0.95 -6.92 -13.21
C ASN A 137 0.19 -5.61 -13.09
N ALA A 138 -1.06 -5.70 -12.65
CA ALA A 138 -1.91 -4.51 -12.54
C ALA A 138 -1.38 -3.55 -11.49
N PHE A 139 -0.88 -4.06 -10.37
CA PHE A 139 -0.46 -3.21 -9.27
C PHE A 139 1.02 -2.81 -9.35
N PHE A 140 1.88 -3.66 -9.86
CA PHE A 140 3.32 -3.44 -9.70
C PHE A 140 4.12 -3.33 -10.98
N LEU A 141 3.81 -4.12 -12.00
CA LEU A 141 4.69 -4.21 -13.15
C LEU A 141 4.30 -3.32 -14.32
N LYS A 142 3.04 -2.97 -14.37
CA LYS A 142 2.52 -2.35 -15.55
C LYS A 142 3.20 -1.06 -15.95
N LYS A 143 3.39 -0.18 -14.99
CA LYS A 143 3.96 1.10 -15.34
C LYS A 143 5.40 0.97 -15.81
N ASN A 144 6.11 -0.03 -15.32
CA ASN A 144 7.47 -0.24 -15.74
C ASN A 144 7.56 -0.78 -17.15
N SER A 145 6.62 -1.63 -17.51
CA SER A 145 6.65 -2.23 -18.81
C SER A 145 6.18 -1.29 -19.92
N ALA A 146 5.31 -0.35 -19.55
CA ALA A 146 4.69 0.49 -20.57
C ALA A 146 5.67 1.25 -21.45
N PRO A 147 6.69 1.92 -20.90
CA PRO A 147 7.59 2.68 -21.76
C PRO A 147 8.66 1.84 -22.43
N LEU A 148 9.00 0.70 -21.90
CA LEU A 148 10.15 -0.05 -22.39
C LEU A 148 9.80 -1.25 -23.24
N ALA A 149 8.74 -1.92 -22.86
CA ALA A 149 8.40 -3.17 -23.51
C ALA A 149 8.36 -3.10 -25.03
N PRO A 150 7.75 -2.07 -25.60
CA PRO A 150 7.63 -2.05 -27.05
C PRO A 150 8.96 -2.12 -27.77
N GLU A 151 9.91 -1.34 -27.32
CA GLU A 151 11.17 -1.35 -28.01
C GLU A 151 11.91 -2.64 -27.79
N LEU A 152 11.90 -3.12 -26.57
CA LEU A 152 12.66 -4.32 -26.28
C LEU A 152 12.12 -5.51 -27.03
N CYS A 153 10.83 -5.58 -27.16
CA CYS A 153 10.23 -6.73 -27.80
C CYS A 153 10.56 -6.80 -29.25
N GLU A 154 10.77 -5.67 -29.87
CA GLU A 154 10.99 -5.68 -31.30
C GLU A 154 12.41 -5.90 -31.68
N GLU A 155 13.29 -5.93 -30.76
CA GLU A 155 14.69 -6.11 -31.09
C GLU A 155 15.02 -7.57 -31.12
N PRO A 156 14.92 -8.23 -32.18
CA PRO A 156 15.31 -9.64 -32.26
C PRO A 156 16.78 -9.78 -32.45
#